data_f494c55725a0f4a0a020629558d3099c
#
_entry.id   f494c55725a0f4a0a020629558d3099c
#
_cell.length_a   1.000
_cell.length_b   1.000
_cell.length_c   1.000
_cell.angle_alpha   90.00
_cell.angle_beta   90.00
_cell.angle_gamma   90.00
#
_symmetry.space_group_name_H-M   'P 1'
#
loop_
_entity.id
_entity.type
_entity.pdbx_description
1 polymer ?
#
loop_
_entity_poly.entity_id
_entity_poly.type
_entity_poly.pdbx_seq_one_letter_code
_entity_poly.pdbx_strand_id
1 'polypeptide(L)'
;LEDRRARGDTRVRFFHLPEWPGYKAGALNFALLHTDPAAAWIAVVDADYRVDPGWLESVAGHFADPRVGIVQAPQAHRDWQGSLFQRMMNWEYEGFFRIGMHHRHERDAIVQHGTMTLIRAAALREANGWDEGCIVEDTELGLRLFERGWRAVYVDQVFGSGLVPGDFEAWCRQRQRWAQGAMQILRRHAGQLLRGTNLTRGQRYHFLTGWLPWIGDALHLVFSL
;
A
#
# COMPACT_ATOMS: atom_id res chain seq x y z
N LEU A 1 -4.77 19.89 -16.28
CA LEU A 1 -4.06 19.04 -17.23
C LEU A 1 -3.95 19.68 -18.60
N GLU A 2 -5.05 20.17 -19.16
CA GLU A 2 -5.08 20.90 -20.43
C GLU A 2 -4.16 22.12 -20.41
N ASP A 3 -4.16 22.88 -19.33
CA ASP A 3 -3.30 24.04 -19.12
C ASP A 3 -1.79 23.71 -19.13
N ARG A 4 -1.39 22.55 -18.63
CA ARG A 4 0.01 22.13 -18.66
C ARG A 4 0.43 21.59 -20.04
N ARG A 5 -0.46 20.88 -20.73
CA ARG A 5 -0.23 20.48 -22.14
C ARG A 5 -0.09 21.71 -23.04
N ALA A 6 -0.93 22.71 -22.85
CA ALA A 6 -0.85 23.95 -23.59
C ALA A 6 0.48 24.70 -23.36
N ARG A 7 1.13 24.49 -22.22
CA ARG A 7 2.45 25.03 -21.89
C ARG A 7 3.63 24.14 -22.31
N GLY A 8 3.38 23.03 -23.03
CA GLY A 8 4.42 22.11 -23.51
C GLY A 8 5.10 21.28 -22.41
N ASP A 9 4.47 21.13 -21.22
CA ASP A 9 5.01 20.30 -20.14
C ASP A 9 4.82 18.81 -20.46
N THR A 10 5.87 18.18 -20.98
CA THR A 10 5.88 16.74 -21.34
C THR A 10 6.07 15.80 -20.15
N ARG A 11 6.33 16.34 -18.94
CA ARG A 11 6.53 15.54 -17.72
C ARG A 11 5.23 14.94 -17.19
N VAL A 12 4.07 15.52 -17.57
CA VAL A 12 2.76 15.07 -17.14
C VAL A 12 2.06 14.35 -18.29
N ARG A 13 1.72 13.09 -18.08
CA ARG A 13 0.94 12.27 -19.01
C ARG A 13 -0.38 11.91 -18.34
N PHE A 14 -1.44 11.90 -19.14
CA PHE A 14 -2.77 11.48 -18.71
C PHE A 14 -3.22 10.31 -19.58
N PHE A 15 -3.65 9.25 -18.92
CA PHE A 15 -4.23 8.08 -19.56
C PHE A 15 -5.65 7.90 -19.05
N HIS A 16 -6.60 7.80 -19.97
CA HIS A 16 -7.96 7.40 -19.67
C HIS A 16 -8.10 5.93 -20.08
N LEU A 17 -8.37 5.08 -19.09
CA LEU A 17 -8.45 3.62 -19.26
C LEU A 17 -9.88 3.17 -18.91
N PRO A 18 -10.86 3.23 -19.84
CA PRO A 18 -12.20 2.75 -19.58
C PRO A 18 -12.16 1.21 -19.48
N GLU A 19 -12.85 0.66 -18.48
CA GLU A 19 -13.01 -0.79 -18.27
C GLU A 19 -11.68 -1.59 -18.35
N TRP A 20 -10.61 -1.03 -17.77
CA TRP A 20 -9.30 -1.66 -17.82
C TRP A 20 -9.25 -2.92 -16.93
N PRO A 21 -8.74 -4.07 -17.43
CA PRO A 21 -8.64 -5.29 -16.65
C PRO A 21 -7.63 -5.17 -15.51
N GLY A 22 -7.79 -5.98 -14.45
CA GLY A 22 -6.82 -6.04 -13.34
C GLY A 22 -6.96 -4.91 -12.33
N TYR A 23 -8.07 -4.19 -12.31
CA TYR A 23 -8.37 -3.13 -11.33
C TYR A 23 -7.25 -2.04 -11.26
N LYS A 24 -6.92 -1.59 -10.05
CA LYS A 24 -5.83 -0.62 -9.82
C LYS A 24 -4.47 -1.19 -10.25
N ALA A 25 -4.21 -2.46 -10.01
CA ALA A 25 -2.98 -3.14 -10.42
C ALA A 25 -2.74 -3.04 -11.94
N GLY A 26 -3.77 -3.33 -12.73
CA GLY A 26 -3.68 -3.25 -14.19
C GLY A 26 -3.40 -1.83 -14.68
N ALA A 27 -4.05 -0.82 -14.09
CA ALA A 27 -3.78 0.58 -14.41
C ALA A 27 -2.36 1.00 -14.00
N LEU A 28 -1.86 0.54 -12.85
CA LEU A 28 -0.49 0.80 -12.39
C LEU A 28 0.54 0.13 -13.30
N ASN A 29 0.31 -1.12 -13.71
CA ASN A 29 1.18 -1.82 -14.66
C ASN A 29 1.18 -1.13 -16.02
N PHE A 30 0.02 -0.69 -16.50
CA PHE A 30 -0.04 0.12 -17.72
C PHE A 30 0.79 1.40 -17.58
N ALA A 31 0.66 2.13 -16.48
CA ALA A 31 1.46 3.33 -16.23
C ALA A 31 2.95 3.03 -16.15
N LEU A 32 3.32 1.90 -15.54
CA LEU A 32 4.72 1.44 -15.46
C LEU A 32 5.35 1.21 -16.83
N LEU A 33 4.62 0.63 -17.78
CA LEU A 33 5.07 0.45 -19.17
C LEU A 33 5.34 1.79 -19.88
N HIS A 34 4.68 2.86 -19.45
CA HIS A 34 4.83 4.21 -20.01
C HIS A 34 5.75 5.11 -19.18
N THR A 35 6.33 4.57 -18.12
CA THR A 35 7.28 5.28 -17.25
C THR A 35 8.67 5.25 -17.88
N ASP A 36 9.44 6.33 -17.66
CA ASP A 36 10.83 6.39 -18.12
C ASP A 36 11.62 5.18 -17.59
N PRO A 37 12.26 4.39 -18.46
CA PRO A 37 13.09 3.27 -18.04
C PRO A 37 14.22 3.65 -17.08
N ALA A 38 14.70 4.90 -17.12
CA ALA A 38 15.72 5.43 -16.23
C ALA A 38 15.18 5.85 -14.86
N ALA A 39 13.86 5.82 -14.63
CA ALA A 39 13.29 6.12 -13.33
C ALA A 39 13.86 5.18 -12.26
N ALA A 40 14.46 5.77 -11.22
CA ALA A 40 15.06 5.03 -10.11
C ALA A 40 13.99 4.58 -9.11
N TRP A 41 12.92 5.37 -8.94
CA TRP A 41 11.83 5.12 -7.99
C TRP A 41 10.48 5.39 -8.64
N ILE A 42 9.48 4.67 -8.16
CA ILE A 42 8.07 4.82 -8.54
C ILE A 42 7.30 5.25 -7.29
N ALA A 43 6.70 6.42 -7.34
CA ALA A 43 5.82 6.92 -6.29
C ALA A 43 4.36 6.61 -6.65
N VAL A 44 3.60 6.08 -5.70
CA VAL A 44 2.17 5.83 -5.87
C VAL A 44 1.38 6.71 -4.90
N VAL A 45 0.41 7.42 -5.46
CA VAL A 45 -0.47 8.34 -4.72
C VAL A 45 -1.90 8.15 -5.22
N ASP A 46 -2.85 7.97 -4.31
CA ASP A 46 -4.26 7.90 -4.65
C ASP A 46 -4.80 9.28 -5.06
N ALA A 47 -5.80 9.30 -5.92
CA ALA A 47 -6.30 10.51 -6.56
C ALA A 47 -6.91 11.54 -5.59
N ASP A 48 -7.34 11.09 -4.42
CA ASP A 48 -7.91 11.94 -3.36
C ASP A 48 -6.86 12.53 -2.42
N TYR A 49 -5.57 12.20 -2.59
CA TYR A 49 -4.51 12.70 -1.73
C TYR A 49 -4.04 14.10 -2.11
N ARG A 50 -3.82 14.93 -1.08
CA ARG A 50 -3.04 16.17 -1.15
C ARG A 50 -1.67 15.89 -0.57
N VAL A 51 -0.65 15.96 -1.40
CA VAL A 51 0.72 15.60 -1.05
C VAL A 51 1.54 16.84 -0.75
N ASP A 52 2.36 16.76 0.29
CA ASP A 52 3.35 17.79 0.63
C ASP A 52 4.42 17.85 -0.48
N PRO A 53 4.74 19.02 -1.02
CA PRO A 53 5.79 19.18 -2.03
C PRO A 53 7.17 18.64 -1.62
N GLY A 54 7.48 18.64 -0.33
CA GLY A 54 8.75 18.11 0.21
C GLY A 54 8.82 16.60 0.38
N TRP A 55 7.73 15.84 0.12
CA TRP A 55 7.67 14.41 0.39
C TRP A 55 8.82 13.62 -0.24
N LEU A 56 8.97 13.71 -1.56
CA LEU A 56 9.97 12.91 -2.30
C LEU A 56 11.39 13.21 -1.83
N GLU A 57 11.72 14.47 -1.61
CA GLU A 57 13.03 14.91 -1.13
C GLU A 57 13.32 14.35 0.27
N SER A 58 12.33 14.39 1.16
CA SER A 58 12.45 13.93 2.54
C SER A 58 12.68 12.42 2.66
N VAL A 59 12.15 11.62 1.72
CA VAL A 59 12.20 10.15 1.83
C VAL A 59 13.23 9.50 0.89
N ALA A 60 13.71 10.20 -0.14
CA ALA A 60 14.64 9.65 -1.13
C ALA A 60 15.95 9.15 -0.52
N GLY A 61 16.45 9.79 0.55
CA GLY A 61 17.67 9.41 1.24
C GLY A 61 17.68 7.98 1.80
N HIS A 62 16.50 7.40 2.10
CA HIS A 62 16.40 6.01 2.58
C HIS A 62 16.82 4.98 1.53
N PHE A 63 16.80 5.34 0.25
CA PHE A 63 17.28 4.47 -0.83
C PHE A 63 18.81 4.45 -1.00
N ALA A 64 19.56 5.13 -0.14
CA ALA A 64 21.01 4.99 -0.07
C ALA A 64 21.43 3.55 0.32
N ASP A 65 20.64 2.85 1.15
CA ASP A 65 20.77 1.39 1.30
C ASP A 65 20.22 0.70 0.03
N PRO A 66 21.08 0.00 -0.74
CA PRO A 66 20.65 -0.65 -1.99
C PRO A 66 19.64 -1.77 -1.79
N ARG A 67 19.48 -2.28 -0.56
CA ARG A 67 18.50 -3.32 -0.21
C ARG A 67 17.11 -2.77 0.06
N VAL A 68 16.95 -1.45 0.23
CA VAL A 68 15.64 -0.84 0.45
C VAL A 68 14.88 -0.83 -0.87
N GLY A 69 13.80 -1.60 -0.91
CA GLY A 69 12.86 -1.69 -2.03
C GLY A 69 11.64 -0.82 -1.86
N ILE A 70 11.22 -0.54 -0.62
CA ILE A 70 10.01 0.22 -0.30
C ILE A 70 10.33 1.27 0.77
N VAL A 71 9.81 2.48 0.58
CA VAL A 71 9.68 3.50 1.63
C VAL A 71 8.21 3.89 1.74
N GLN A 72 7.62 3.66 2.91
CA GLN A 72 6.21 3.91 3.20
C GLN A 72 6.06 5.02 4.22
N ALA A 73 5.24 6.02 3.92
CA ALA A 73 4.78 7.01 4.86
C ALA A 73 3.35 6.71 5.35
N PRO A 74 2.91 7.23 6.50
CA PRO A 74 1.57 7.00 7.02
C PRO A 74 0.50 7.58 6.09
N GLN A 75 -0.66 6.95 6.10
CA GLN A 75 -1.88 7.52 5.55
C GLN A 75 -2.54 8.40 6.61
N ALA A 76 -2.60 9.69 6.35
CA ALA A 76 -3.35 10.64 7.17
C ALA A 76 -4.60 11.10 6.42
N HIS A 77 -5.54 11.65 7.14
CA HIS A 77 -6.81 12.08 6.57
C HIS A 77 -7.07 13.55 6.84
N ARG A 78 -7.73 14.20 5.89
CA ARG A 78 -8.31 15.54 6.03
C ARG A 78 -9.83 15.44 6.15
N ASP A 79 -10.45 16.49 6.60
CA ASP A 79 -11.91 16.64 6.64
C ASP A 79 -12.65 15.55 7.45
N TRP A 80 -11.95 14.93 8.42
CA TRP A 80 -12.47 13.83 9.23
C TRP A 80 -13.27 14.29 10.46
N GLN A 81 -13.29 15.59 10.77
CA GLN A 81 -13.94 16.12 11.97
C GLN A 81 -15.47 16.23 11.84
N GLY A 82 -16.02 16.06 10.63
CA GLY A 82 -17.42 16.33 10.30
C GLY A 82 -18.44 15.47 11.05
N SER A 83 -18.10 14.23 11.38
CA SER A 83 -18.99 13.32 12.11
C SER A 83 -18.24 12.46 13.12
N LEU A 84 -18.99 11.87 14.09
CA LEU A 84 -18.40 10.92 15.03
C LEU A 84 -17.84 9.69 14.28
N PHE A 85 -18.55 9.20 13.26
CA PHE A 85 -18.12 8.09 12.44
C PHE A 85 -16.76 8.37 11.76
N GLN A 86 -16.62 9.52 11.10
CA GLN A 86 -15.37 9.91 10.44
C GLN A 86 -14.22 10.05 11.46
N ARG A 87 -14.49 10.59 12.66
CA ARG A 87 -13.50 10.67 13.73
C ARG A 87 -13.03 9.28 14.17
N MET A 88 -13.96 8.33 14.34
CA MET A 88 -13.61 6.95 14.70
C MET A 88 -12.75 6.29 13.63
N MET A 89 -13.09 6.48 12.36
CA MET A 89 -12.30 5.96 11.24
C MET A 89 -10.87 6.55 11.23
N ASN A 90 -10.75 7.85 11.41
CA ASN A 90 -9.42 8.47 11.49
C ASN A 90 -8.60 7.93 12.67
N TRP A 91 -9.20 7.74 13.85
CA TRP A 91 -8.51 7.20 15.03
C TRP A 91 -8.05 5.75 14.81
N GLU A 92 -8.83 4.94 14.11
CA GLU A 92 -8.42 3.58 13.74
C GLU A 92 -7.13 3.60 12.89
N TYR A 93 -7.07 4.45 11.87
CA TYR A 93 -5.88 4.62 11.04
C TYR A 93 -4.69 5.17 11.85
N GLU A 94 -4.92 6.17 12.69
CA GLU A 94 -3.89 6.71 13.59
C GLU A 94 -3.29 5.60 14.46
N GLY A 95 -4.11 4.75 15.07
CA GLY A 95 -3.65 3.62 15.87
C GLY A 95 -2.83 2.63 15.06
N PHE A 96 -3.28 2.31 13.85
CA PHE A 96 -2.56 1.40 12.97
C PHE A 96 -1.20 1.97 12.55
N PHE A 97 -1.13 3.20 12.08
CA PHE A 97 0.10 3.79 11.57
C PHE A 97 1.06 4.17 12.70
N ARG A 98 0.60 4.82 13.76
CA ARG A 98 1.47 5.28 14.86
C ARG A 98 1.94 4.16 15.81
N ILE A 99 1.23 3.06 15.91
CA ILE A 99 1.60 1.95 16.79
C ILE A 99 1.93 0.70 15.96
N GLY A 100 0.98 0.24 15.17
CA GLY A 100 1.10 -1.01 14.43
C GLY A 100 2.25 -1.03 13.43
N MET A 101 2.41 0.04 12.65
CA MET A 101 3.47 0.13 11.64
C MET A 101 4.86 0.31 12.24
N HIS A 102 5.00 1.03 13.36
CA HIS A 102 6.26 1.11 14.08
C HIS A 102 6.74 -0.26 14.53
N HIS A 103 5.88 -1.01 15.20
CA HIS A 103 6.23 -2.35 15.67
C HIS A 103 6.59 -3.31 14.53
N ARG A 104 5.92 -3.17 13.39
CA ARG A 104 6.27 -3.92 12.17
C ARG A 104 7.58 -3.49 11.56
N HIS A 105 7.87 -2.18 11.57
CA HIS A 105 9.13 -1.64 11.06
C HIS A 105 10.36 -2.17 11.79
N GLU A 106 10.31 -2.30 13.11
CA GLU A 106 11.38 -2.90 13.92
C GLU A 106 11.74 -4.34 13.50
N ARG A 107 10.82 -5.02 12.85
CA ARG A 107 10.96 -6.41 12.38
C ARG A 107 11.12 -6.52 10.87
N ASP A 108 11.31 -5.37 10.17
CA ASP A 108 11.34 -5.30 8.70
C ASP A 108 10.14 -6.02 8.06
N ALA A 109 8.94 -5.75 8.59
CA ALA A 109 7.70 -6.47 8.27
C ALA A 109 6.50 -5.53 8.08
N ILE A 110 6.75 -4.32 7.58
CA ILE A 110 5.66 -3.35 7.33
C ILE A 110 4.68 -3.91 6.30
N VAL A 111 3.45 -3.47 6.38
CA VAL A 111 2.46 -3.68 5.33
C VAL A 111 2.60 -2.52 4.35
N GLN A 112 2.90 -2.82 3.09
CA GLN A 112 2.89 -1.81 2.04
C GLN A 112 1.44 -1.39 1.76
N HIS A 113 1.25 -0.09 1.56
CA HIS A 113 -0.05 0.50 1.21
C HIS A 113 0.01 1.12 -0.18
N GLY A 114 -1.13 1.18 -0.84
CA GLY A 114 -1.28 1.63 -2.22
C GLY A 114 -1.18 3.14 -2.42
N THR A 115 -0.81 3.90 -1.38
CA THR A 115 -0.59 5.35 -1.45
C THR A 115 0.51 5.78 -0.47
N MET A 116 1.10 6.95 -0.68
CA MET A 116 2.22 7.50 0.10
C MET A 116 3.38 6.51 0.20
N THR A 117 3.61 5.76 -0.87
CA THR A 117 4.66 4.76 -0.99
C THR A 117 5.60 5.09 -2.14
N LEU A 118 6.91 4.93 -1.88
CA LEU A 118 7.95 4.91 -2.90
C LEU A 118 8.49 3.49 -3.03
N ILE A 119 8.63 3.03 -4.27
CA ILE A 119 9.14 1.69 -4.58
C ILE A 119 10.37 1.86 -5.47
N ARG A 120 11.45 1.17 -5.14
CA ARG A 120 12.63 1.10 -6.02
C ARG A 120 12.22 0.46 -7.36
N ALA A 121 12.44 1.14 -8.47
CA ALA A 121 12.01 0.67 -9.76
C ALA A 121 12.62 -0.69 -10.15
N ALA A 122 13.87 -0.97 -9.73
CA ALA A 122 14.51 -2.27 -9.94
C ALA A 122 13.77 -3.38 -9.18
N ALA A 123 13.40 -3.16 -7.91
CA ALA A 123 12.64 -4.12 -7.11
C ALA A 123 11.25 -4.41 -7.71
N LEU A 124 10.56 -3.35 -8.16
CA LEU A 124 9.25 -3.49 -8.81
C LEU A 124 9.34 -4.29 -10.12
N ARG A 125 10.37 -4.04 -10.95
CA ARG A 125 10.60 -4.79 -12.20
C ARG A 125 10.95 -6.25 -11.91
N GLU A 126 11.79 -6.53 -10.93
CA GLU A 126 12.13 -7.88 -10.48
C GLU A 126 10.89 -8.65 -10.01
N ALA A 127 9.94 -7.96 -9.38
CA ALA A 127 8.66 -8.51 -8.99
C ALA A 127 7.67 -8.66 -10.15
N ASN A 128 8.00 -8.25 -11.37
CA ASN A 128 7.08 -8.17 -12.52
C ASN A 128 5.86 -7.28 -12.29
N GLY A 129 6.04 -6.14 -11.60
CA GLY A 129 4.97 -5.19 -11.33
C GLY A 129 3.98 -5.67 -10.27
N TRP A 130 2.74 -5.16 -10.33
CA TRP A 130 1.64 -5.50 -9.42
C TRP A 130 0.87 -6.73 -9.91
N ASP A 131 0.41 -7.57 -8.99
CA ASP A 131 -0.44 -8.73 -9.33
C ASP A 131 -1.88 -8.27 -9.63
N GLU A 132 -2.28 -8.33 -10.90
CA GLU A 132 -3.61 -7.95 -11.37
C GLU A 132 -4.72 -8.90 -10.90
N GLY A 133 -4.37 -10.06 -10.39
CA GLY A 133 -5.30 -11.01 -9.79
C GLY A 133 -5.51 -10.82 -8.29
N CYS A 134 -4.85 -9.85 -7.65
CA CYS A 134 -5.00 -9.55 -6.23
C CYS A 134 -5.64 -8.17 -6.03
N ILE A 135 -6.72 -8.13 -5.24
CA ILE A 135 -7.46 -6.88 -5.01
C ILE A 135 -6.76 -5.92 -4.03
N VAL A 136 -5.74 -6.38 -3.33
CA VAL A 136 -4.83 -5.62 -2.46
C VAL A 136 -3.40 -5.79 -2.98
N GLU A 137 -3.21 -5.32 -4.19
CA GLU A 137 -1.99 -5.43 -4.98
C GLU A 137 -0.75 -4.88 -4.29
N ASP A 138 -0.95 -3.89 -3.43
CA ASP A 138 0.08 -3.22 -2.65
C ASP A 138 0.67 -4.14 -1.56
N THR A 139 -0.19 -4.70 -0.73
CA THR A 139 0.21 -5.62 0.34
C THR A 139 0.82 -6.90 -0.23
N GLU A 140 0.27 -7.40 -1.33
CA GLU A 140 0.78 -8.57 -2.05
C GLU A 140 2.19 -8.30 -2.63
N LEU A 141 2.38 -7.13 -3.27
CA LEU A 141 3.69 -6.72 -3.77
C LEU A 141 4.71 -6.62 -2.63
N GLY A 142 4.35 -6.00 -1.51
CA GLY A 142 5.22 -5.89 -0.34
C GLY A 142 5.72 -7.25 0.14
N LEU A 143 4.83 -8.25 0.21
CA LEU A 143 5.21 -9.62 0.58
C LEU A 143 6.17 -10.24 -0.43
N ARG A 144 5.88 -10.13 -1.75
CA ARG A 144 6.79 -10.64 -2.79
C ARG A 144 8.17 -9.99 -2.77
N LEU A 145 8.25 -8.71 -2.41
CA LEU A 145 9.53 -8.03 -2.28
C LEU A 145 10.32 -8.54 -1.07
N PHE A 146 9.68 -8.80 0.07
CA PHE A 146 10.32 -9.44 1.21
C PHE A 146 10.81 -10.86 0.88
N GLU A 147 10.03 -11.65 0.13
CA GLU A 147 10.42 -12.99 -0.33
C GLU A 147 11.68 -12.97 -1.22
N ARG A 148 11.96 -11.84 -1.88
CA ARG A 148 13.16 -11.60 -2.70
C ARG A 148 14.31 -10.97 -1.91
N GLY A 149 14.13 -10.76 -0.60
CA GLY A 149 15.16 -10.19 0.27
C GLY A 149 15.24 -8.66 0.25
N TRP A 150 14.30 -7.98 -0.40
CA TRP A 150 14.20 -6.54 -0.30
C TRP A 150 13.73 -6.13 1.10
N ARG A 151 14.15 -4.95 1.53
CA ARG A 151 13.77 -4.36 2.80
C ARG A 151 12.78 -3.23 2.59
N ALA A 152 12.04 -2.92 3.66
CA ALA A 152 11.13 -1.80 3.66
C ALA A 152 11.40 -0.85 4.84
N VAL A 153 11.26 0.44 4.59
CA VAL A 153 11.39 1.49 5.60
C VAL A 153 10.04 2.14 5.82
N TYR A 154 9.64 2.27 7.07
CA TYR A 154 8.51 3.10 7.47
C TYR A 154 9.03 4.42 8.03
N VAL A 155 8.56 5.54 7.48
CA VAL A 155 8.90 6.88 7.92
C VAL A 155 7.68 7.45 8.64
N ASP A 156 7.78 7.63 9.97
CA ASP A 156 6.67 8.15 10.78
C ASP A 156 6.56 9.67 10.66
N GLN A 157 6.33 10.12 9.45
CA GLN A 157 6.06 11.52 9.16
C GLN A 157 4.94 11.60 8.12
N VAL A 158 3.94 12.41 8.40
CA VAL A 158 2.84 12.68 7.48
C VAL A 158 3.31 13.63 6.38
N PHE A 159 3.22 13.20 5.13
CA PHE A 159 3.54 14.00 3.95
C PHE A 159 2.35 14.22 3.03
N GLY A 160 1.17 13.83 3.46
CA GLY A 160 -0.04 14.03 2.66
C GLY A 160 -1.26 13.48 3.37
N SER A 161 -2.44 13.88 2.90
CA SER A 161 -3.72 13.46 3.49
C SER A 161 -4.78 13.20 2.43
N GLY A 162 -5.46 12.07 2.58
CA GLY A 162 -6.60 11.64 1.79
C GLY A 162 -7.94 11.86 2.49
N LEU A 163 -8.95 11.14 2.07
CA LEU A 163 -10.29 11.17 2.66
C LEU A 163 -10.58 9.87 3.41
N VAL A 164 -11.29 9.98 4.53
CA VAL A 164 -11.89 8.79 5.16
C VAL A 164 -13.16 8.38 4.40
N PRO A 165 -13.60 7.13 4.51
CA PRO A 165 -14.92 6.74 4.01
C PRO A 165 -16.01 7.69 4.54
N GLY A 166 -16.86 8.17 3.63
CA GLY A 166 -17.87 9.18 3.98
C GLY A 166 -19.01 8.63 4.84
N ASP A 167 -19.30 7.34 4.71
CA ASP A 167 -20.39 6.65 5.38
C ASP A 167 -20.04 5.19 5.71
N PHE A 168 -20.92 4.55 6.47
CA PHE A 168 -20.74 3.17 6.91
C PHE A 168 -20.73 2.16 5.75
N GLU A 169 -21.51 2.41 4.71
CA GLU A 169 -21.56 1.52 3.54
C GLU A 169 -20.24 1.54 2.76
N ALA A 170 -19.68 2.73 2.55
CA ALA A 170 -18.35 2.89 1.92
C ALA A 170 -17.26 2.21 2.74
N TRP A 171 -17.32 2.32 4.07
CA TRP A 171 -16.43 1.63 4.99
C TRP A 171 -16.58 0.10 4.89
N CYS A 172 -17.79 -0.43 4.89
CA CYS A 172 -18.04 -1.86 4.72
C CYS A 172 -17.46 -2.38 3.41
N ARG A 173 -17.69 -1.67 2.28
CA ARG A 173 -17.12 -2.03 0.97
C ARG A 173 -15.59 -2.04 1.01
N GLN A 174 -14.97 -1.10 1.68
CA GLN A 174 -13.51 -1.05 1.83
C GLN A 174 -13.00 -2.25 2.64
N ARG A 175 -13.62 -2.55 3.79
CA ARG A 175 -13.24 -3.68 4.67
C ARG A 175 -13.43 -5.02 3.97
N GLN A 176 -14.52 -5.18 3.24
CA GLN A 176 -14.77 -6.39 2.46
C GLN A 176 -13.67 -6.64 1.42
N ARG A 177 -13.25 -5.59 0.70
CA ARG A 177 -12.12 -5.71 -0.25
C ARG A 177 -10.83 -6.11 0.45
N TRP A 178 -10.53 -5.54 1.61
CA TRP A 178 -9.32 -5.86 2.36
C TRP A 178 -9.35 -7.30 2.90
N ALA A 179 -10.47 -7.75 3.45
CA ALA A 179 -10.64 -9.12 3.89
C ALA A 179 -10.52 -10.11 2.73
N GLN A 180 -11.15 -9.83 1.58
CA GLN A 180 -11.03 -10.65 0.38
C GLN A 180 -9.58 -10.71 -0.10
N GLY A 181 -8.90 -9.57 -0.18
CA GLY A 181 -7.50 -9.49 -0.59
C GLY A 181 -6.57 -10.24 0.38
N ALA A 182 -6.79 -10.09 1.68
CA ALA A 182 -6.06 -10.83 2.69
C ALA A 182 -6.19 -12.36 2.48
N MET A 183 -7.40 -12.86 2.19
CA MET A 183 -7.61 -14.28 1.89
C MET A 183 -6.98 -14.71 0.55
N GLN A 184 -6.94 -13.84 -0.45
CA GLN A 184 -6.22 -14.12 -1.70
C GLN A 184 -4.72 -14.28 -1.46
N ILE A 185 -4.09 -13.39 -0.69
CA ILE A 185 -2.68 -13.47 -0.32
C ILE A 185 -2.43 -14.74 0.49
N LEU A 186 -3.23 -15.03 1.51
CA LEU A 186 -3.08 -16.23 2.33
C LEU A 186 -3.09 -17.50 1.48
N ARG A 187 -4.06 -17.64 0.58
CA ARG A 187 -4.16 -18.82 -0.31
C ARG A 187 -2.95 -18.98 -1.23
N ARG A 188 -2.40 -17.89 -1.74
CA ARG A 188 -1.26 -17.92 -2.68
C ARG A 188 0.07 -18.15 -1.99
N HIS A 189 0.28 -17.51 -0.85
CA HIS A 189 1.57 -17.45 -0.16
C HIS A 189 1.63 -18.32 1.11
N ALA A 190 0.56 -19.06 1.47
CA ALA A 190 0.52 -19.88 2.69
C ALA A 190 1.69 -20.85 2.79
N GLY A 191 2.06 -21.50 1.69
CA GLY A 191 3.17 -22.44 1.67
C GLY A 191 4.51 -21.79 2.03
N GLN A 192 4.77 -20.60 1.52
CA GLN A 192 6.00 -19.84 1.78
C GLN A 192 6.02 -19.27 3.20
N LEU A 193 4.90 -18.74 3.65
CA LEU A 193 4.75 -18.22 5.01
C LEU A 193 4.93 -19.28 6.09
N LEU A 194 4.41 -20.48 5.87
CA LEU A 194 4.48 -21.59 6.83
C LEU A 194 5.81 -22.32 6.76
N ARG A 195 6.36 -22.57 5.58
CA ARG A 195 7.57 -23.37 5.37
C ARG A 195 8.88 -22.58 5.46
N GLY A 196 8.81 -21.28 5.49
CA GLY A 196 9.91 -20.41 5.89
C GLY A 196 11.12 -20.35 4.98
N THR A 197 10.93 -20.12 3.71
CA THR A 197 12.05 -20.01 2.77
C THR A 197 12.86 -18.72 2.96
N ASN A 198 12.46 -17.61 2.41
CA ASN A 198 13.26 -16.36 2.41
C ASN A 198 12.79 -15.32 3.43
N LEU A 199 11.60 -15.49 4.00
CA LEU A 199 11.05 -14.55 5.00
C LEU A 199 11.67 -14.77 6.38
N THR A 200 11.98 -13.68 7.07
CA THR A 200 12.40 -13.71 8.47
C THR A 200 11.26 -14.20 9.38
N ARG A 201 11.60 -14.64 10.60
CA ARG A 201 10.59 -15.03 11.60
C ARG A 201 9.67 -13.85 11.94
N GLY A 202 10.21 -12.61 11.98
CA GLY A 202 9.43 -11.39 12.22
C GLY A 202 8.43 -11.13 11.10
N GLN A 203 8.87 -11.20 9.85
CA GLN A 203 7.99 -11.03 8.68
C GLN A 203 6.87 -12.06 8.67
N ARG A 204 7.20 -13.35 8.84
CA ARG A 204 6.18 -14.41 8.91
C ARG A 204 5.17 -14.19 10.02
N TYR A 205 5.65 -13.86 11.22
CA TYR A 205 4.78 -13.56 12.36
C TYR A 205 3.81 -12.42 12.03
N HIS A 206 4.32 -11.29 11.53
CA HIS A 206 3.48 -10.12 11.26
C HIS A 206 2.51 -10.32 10.08
N PHE A 207 2.90 -11.07 9.06
CA PHE A 207 1.97 -11.42 7.99
C PHE A 207 0.91 -12.41 8.48
N LEU A 208 1.27 -13.48 9.17
CA LEU A 208 0.31 -14.45 9.71
C LEU A 208 -0.66 -13.81 10.71
N THR A 209 -0.17 -13.02 11.66
CA THR A 209 -1.02 -12.33 12.62
C THR A 209 -1.89 -11.23 11.99
N GLY A 210 -1.46 -10.67 10.87
CA GLY A 210 -2.25 -9.69 10.11
C GLY A 210 -3.57 -10.22 9.56
N TRP A 211 -3.74 -11.54 9.44
CA TRP A 211 -5.02 -12.15 9.04
C TRP A 211 -5.93 -12.49 10.23
N LEU A 212 -5.41 -12.52 11.46
CA LEU A 212 -6.20 -12.89 12.64
C LEU A 212 -7.44 -12.02 12.84
N PRO A 213 -7.42 -10.69 12.62
CA PRO A 213 -8.63 -9.88 12.71
C PRO A 213 -9.74 -10.38 11.78
N TRP A 214 -9.42 -10.65 10.51
CA TRP A 214 -10.39 -11.12 9.52
C TRP A 214 -10.96 -12.50 9.84
N ILE A 215 -10.12 -13.39 10.36
CA ILE A 215 -10.55 -14.72 10.83
C ILE A 215 -11.38 -14.58 12.10
N GLY A 216 -10.97 -13.71 13.02
CA GLY A 216 -11.67 -13.44 14.27
C GLY A 216 -13.08 -12.90 14.04
N ASP A 217 -13.24 -11.95 13.11
CA ASP A 217 -14.53 -11.39 12.74
C ASP A 217 -15.47 -12.46 12.16
N ALA A 218 -14.96 -13.34 11.30
CA ALA A 218 -15.73 -14.46 10.76
C ALA A 218 -16.14 -15.47 11.85
N LEU A 219 -15.25 -15.79 12.78
CA LEU A 219 -15.53 -16.68 13.90
C LEU A 219 -16.51 -16.04 14.90
N HIS A 220 -16.39 -14.73 15.14
CA HIS A 220 -17.30 -14.02 16.03
C HIS A 220 -18.77 -14.15 15.57
N LEU A 221 -19.01 -14.06 14.26
CA LEU A 221 -20.33 -14.29 13.70
C LEU A 221 -20.87 -15.69 14.06
N VAL A 222 -20.04 -16.73 13.95
CA VAL A 222 -20.43 -18.12 14.26
C VAL A 222 -20.72 -18.32 15.74
N PHE A 223 -19.95 -17.65 16.62
CA PHE A 223 -20.15 -17.77 18.08
C PHE A 223 -21.29 -16.89 18.62
N SER A 224 -21.80 -15.95 17.82
CA SER A 224 -22.88 -15.04 18.21
C SER A 224 -24.26 -15.47 17.73
N LEU A 225 -24.33 -16.54 16.92
CA LEU A 225 -25.55 -17.19 16.43
C LEU A 225 -25.89 -18.41 17.27
#